data_9103aea3b004209305851b44c5efc05b
#
_entry.id   9103aea3b004209305851b44c5efc05b
#
_cell.length_a   1.000
_cell.length_b   1.000
_cell.length_c   1.000
_cell.angle_alpha   90.00
_cell.angle_beta   90.00
_cell.angle_gamma   90.00
#
_symmetry.space_group_name_H-M   'P 1'
#
loop_
_entity.id
_entity.type
_entity.pdbx_description
1 polymer ?
#
loop_
_entity_poly.entity_id
_entity_poly.type
_entity_poly.pdbx_seq_one_letter_code
_entity_poly.pdbx_strand_id
1 'polypeptide(L)'
;DEKLPVELQGKTAINLSRQAYLDYQKIFNGERFAALKAHGAKGQYLLWASTGVKNKNYSDVMYIEELIGEETINTVPDATLDAFRDHGVAASRLTNGIQNASVILAQVEANGINLHELGEKLQKDGLQQFVEAFDKLLDLVK
;
A
#
# COMPACT_ATOMS: atom_id res chain seq x y z
N ASP A 1 -0.93 -14.63 0.16
CA ASP A 1 -1.28 -14.89 -1.25
C ASP A 1 -1.37 -16.38 -1.61
N GLU A 2 -0.42 -17.23 -1.23
CA GLU A 2 -0.37 -18.66 -1.63
C GLU A 2 -1.60 -19.48 -1.27
N LYS A 3 -2.38 -19.05 -0.27
CA LYS A 3 -3.64 -19.68 0.13
C LYS A 3 -4.85 -19.20 -0.68
N LEU A 4 -4.68 -18.18 -1.47
CA LEU A 4 -5.73 -17.62 -2.30
C LEU A 4 -5.80 -18.33 -3.67
N PRO A 5 -6.99 -18.41 -4.29
CA PRO A 5 -7.12 -18.76 -5.69
C PRO A 5 -6.18 -17.93 -6.57
N VAL A 6 -5.65 -18.54 -7.62
CA VAL A 6 -4.62 -17.90 -8.49
C VAL A 6 -5.08 -16.56 -9.04
N GLU A 7 -6.37 -16.42 -9.32
CA GLU A 7 -6.96 -15.16 -9.81
C GLU A 7 -6.97 -14.02 -8.81
N LEU A 8 -6.77 -14.31 -7.52
CA LEU A 8 -6.68 -13.30 -6.44
C LEU A 8 -5.24 -13.05 -5.97
N GLN A 9 -4.30 -13.90 -6.34
CA GLN A 9 -2.91 -13.74 -5.96
C GLN A 9 -2.29 -12.47 -6.55
N GLY A 10 -1.45 -11.79 -5.78
CA GLY A 10 -0.83 -10.52 -6.14
C GLY A 10 -1.75 -9.30 -6.10
N LYS A 11 -3.06 -9.48 -5.89
CA LYS A 11 -4.05 -8.40 -6.01
C LYS A 11 -4.41 -7.72 -4.68
N THR A 12 -4.21 -8.37 -3.55
CA THR A 12 -4.68 -7.88 -2.24
C THR A 12 -4.07 -6.53 -1.90
N ALA A 13 -2.74 -6.41 -1.91
CA ALA A 13 -2.05 -5.17 -1.54
C ALA A 13 -2.39 -4.00 -2.48
N ILE A 14 -2.45 -4.26 -3.79
CA ILE A 14 -2.81 -3.25 -4.80
C ILE A 14 -4.23 -2.73 -4.55
N ASN A 15 -5.18 -3.63 -4.26
CA ASN A 15 -6.57 -3.23 -4.04
C ASN A 15 -6.80 -2.59 -2.66
N LEU A 16 -6.02 -2.94 -1.63
CA LEU A 16 -5.98 -2.19 -0.38
C LEU A 16 -5.48 -0.75 -0.61
N SER A 17 -4.44 -0.57 -1.42
CA SER A 17 -3.93 0.76 -1.77
C SER A 17 -4.96 1.56 -2.59
N ARG A 18 -5.65 0.93 -3.53
CA ARG A 18 -6.75 1.55 -4.28
C ARG A 18 -7.91 1.96 -3.38
N GLN A 19 -8.28 1.13 -2.40
CA GLN A 19 -9.30 1.49 -1.41
C GLN A 19 -8.85 2.68 -0.57
N ALA A 20 -7.61 2.69 -0.09
CA ALA A 20 -7.05 3.82 0.63
C ALA A 20 -7.05 5.12 -0.20
N TYR A 21 -6.81 5.02 -1.51
CA TYR A 21 -6.89 6.17 -2.41
C TYR A 21 -8.33 6.70 -2.56
N LEU A 22 -9.33 5.81 -2.66
CA LEU A 22 -10.74 6.22 -2.66
C LEU A 22 -11.13 6.93 -1.35
N ASP A 23 -10.68 6.40 -0.22
CA ASP A 23 -10.94 7.00 1.09
C ASP A 23 -10.22 8.35 1.22
N TYR A 24 -8.99 8.46 0.74
CA TYR A 24 -8.25 9.71 0.65
C TYR A 24 -9.04 10.77 -0.14
N GLN A 25 -9.49 10.43 -1.34
CA GLN A 25 -10.27 11.34 -2.17
C GLN A 25 -11.56 11.78 -1.48
N LYS A 26 -12.28 10.84 -0.86
CA LYS A 26 -13.52 11.13 -0.11
C LYS A 26 -13.27 12.07 1.06
N ILE A 27 -12.16 11.90 1.79
CA ILE A 27 -11.82 12.71 2.97
C ILE A 27 -11.33 14.09 2.55
N PHE A 28 -10.32 14.16 1.67
CA PHE A 28 -9.59 15.40 1.39
C PHE A 28 -10.14 16.21 0.22
N ASN A 29 -10.97 15.60 -0.64
CA ASN A 29 -11.70 16.31 -1.70
C ASN A 29 -13.21 16.48 -1.39
N GLY A 30 -13.65 16.06 -0.18
CA GLY A 30 -15.02 16.20 0.27
C GLY A 30 -15.31 17.57 0.88
N GLU A 31 -16.61 17.90 1.00
CA GLU A 31 -17.11 19.18 1.53
C GLU A 31 -16.58 19.51 2.93
N ARG A 32 -16.51 18.50 3.81
CA ARG A 32 -16.00 18.68 5.18
C ARG A 32 -14.57 19.23 5.19
N PHE A 33 -13.70 18.72 4.33
CA PHE A 33 -12.32 19.19 4.25
C PHE A 33 -12.22 20.51 3.50
N ALA A 34 -13.08 20.78 2.53
CA ALA A 34 -13.13 22.05 1.82
C ALA A 34 -13.29 23.24 2.78
N ALA A 35 -14.16 23.12 3.79
CA ALA A 35 -14.33 24.13 4.83
C ALA A 35 -13.04 24.35 5.65
N LEU A 36 -12.34 23.28 6.02
CA LEU A 36 -11.06 23.36 6.73
C LEU A 36 -9.94 23.96 5.84
N LYS A 37 -9.90 23.58 4.58
CA LYS A 37 -8.96 24.11 3.58
C LYS A 37 -9.10 25.61 3.39
N ALA A 38 -10.33 26.14 3.41
CA ALA A 38 -10.60 27.58 3.38
C ALA A 38 -9.98 28.33 4.57
N HIS A 39 -9.72 27.65 5.70
CA HIS A 39 -9.03 28.17 6.89
C HIS A 39 -7.54 27.79 6.93
N GLY A 40 -6.96 27.33 5.82
CA GLY A 40 -5.54 27.04 5.68
C GLY A 40 -5.11 25.61 6.03
N ALA A 41 -6.05 24.69 6.28
CA ALA A 41 -5.71 23.29 6.48
C ALA A 41 -5.13 22.67 5.19
N LYS A 42 -4.12 21.80 5.34
CA LYS A 42 -3.52 21.05 4.24
C LYS A 42 -3.94 19.60 4.31
N GLY A 43 -4.19 18.99 3.15
CA GLY A 43 -4.44 17.55 3.05
C GLY A 43 -3.21 16.74 3.46
N GLN A 44 -3.45 15.56 3.99
CA GLN A 44 -2.38 14.57 4.21
C GLN A 44 -2.12 13.86 2.88
N TYR A 45 -0.84 13.65 2.53
CA TYR A 45 -0.49 12.90 1.33
C TYR A 45 -0.59 11.39 1.57
N LEU A 46 -0.97 10.65 0.52
CA LEU A 46 -0.79 9.20 0.49
C LEU A 46 0.65 8.87 0.09
N LEU A 47 1.26 7.99 0.87
CA LEU A 47 2.62 7.52 0.62
C LEU A 47 2.62 5.99 0.55
N TRP A 48 3.09 5.46 -0.58
CA TRP A 48 3.34 4.04 -0.76
C TRP A 48 4.74 3.70 -0.26
N ALA A 49 4.83 2.76 0.67
CA ALA A 49 6.08 2.27 1.21
C ALA A 49 6.23 0.77 0.97
N SER A 50 7.46 0.27 1.02
CA SER A 50 7.78 -1.16 0.83
C SER A 50 7.30 -1.72 -0.51
N THR A 51 7.44 -0.95 -1.58
CA THR A 51 6.96 -1.27 -2.93
C THR A 51 7.87 -2.22 -3.72
N GLY A 52 8.93 -2.75 -3.10
CA GLY A 52 9.73 -3.84 -3.67
C GLY A 52 8.97 -5.17 -3.65
N VAL A 53 9.07 -5.93 -4.74
CA VAL A 53 8.42 -7.24 -4.89
C VAL A 53 9.33 -8.33 -4.36
N LYS A 54 8.82 -9.15 -3.42
CA LYS A 54 9.59 -10.25 -2.81
C LYS A 54 9.34 -11.61 -3.49
N ASN A 55 8.15 -11.80 -4.07
CA ASN A 55 7.80 -13.03 -4.77
C ASN A 55 8.34 -13.00 -6.19
N LYS A 56 9.26 -13.91 -6.50
CA LYS A 56 9.92 -14.01 -7.80
C LYS A 56 8.99 -14.38 -8.98
N ASN A 57 7.77 -14.82 -8.68
CA ASN A 57 6.76 -15.13 -9.69
C ASN A 57 6.01 -13.90 -10.19
N TYR A 58 6.21 -12.75 -9.55
CA TYR A 58 5.61 -11.47 -9.95
C TYR A 58 6.65 -10.57 -10.60
N SER A 59 6.20 -9.65 -11.45
CA SER A 59 7.06 -8.59 -11.98
C SER A 59 7.68 -7.79 -10.82
N ASP A 60 8.99 -7.58 -10.86
CA ASP A 60 9.74 -6.83 -9.84
C ASP A 60 9.36 -5.34 -9.77
N VAL A 61 8.69 -4.81 -10.80
CA VAL A 61 8.14 -3.45 -10.88
C VAL A 61 6.63 -3.38 -10.66
N MET A 62 5.97 -4.50 -10.37
CA MET A 62 4.50 -4.58 -10.28
C MET A 62 3.88 -3.50 -9.40
N TYR A 63 4.37 -3.32 -8.17
CA TYR A 63 3.77 -2.35 -7.26
C TYR A 63 4.01 -0.90 -7.68
N ILE A 64 5.19 -0.59 -8.25
CA ILE A 64 5.41 0.76 -8.78
C ILE A 64 4.40 1.04 -9.88
N GLU A 65 4.34 0.19 -10.89
CA GLU A 65 3.48 0.40 -12.06
C GLU A 65 2.00 0.53 -11.70
N GLU A 66 1.50 -0.37 -10.83
CA GLU A 66 0.08 -0.40 -10.46
C GLU A 66 -0.34 0.77 -9.55
N LEU A 67 0.60 1.43 -8.87
CA LEU A 67 0.32 2.49 -7.91
C LEU A 67 0.71 3.89 -8.40
N ILE A 68 1.10 4.04 -9.66
CA ILE A 68 1.31 5.37 -10.27
C ILE A 68 -0.04 6.07 -10.38
N GLY A 69 -0.18 7.22 -9.72
CA GLY A 69 -1.38 8.04 -9.73
C GLY A 69 -1.15 9.43 -9.17
N GLU A 70 -2.11 10.33 -9.40
CA GLU A 70 -2.04 11.70 -8.90
C GLU A 70 -2.08 11.77 -7.38
N GLU A 71 -1.50 12.80 -6.80
CA GLU A 71 -1.51 13.08 -5.35
C GLU A 71 -0.95 11.95 -4.47
N THR A 72 -0.05 11.13 -5.02
CA THR A 72 0.62 10.04 -4.30
C THR A 72 2.13 10.18 -4.30
N ILE A 73 2.77 9.66 -3.26
CA ILE A 73 4.22 9.59 -3.10
C ILE A 73 4.59 8.10 -2.99
N ASN A 74 5.71 7.71 -3.57
CA ASN A 74 6.25 6.37 -3.42
C ASN A 74 7.70 6.43 -2.95
N THR A 75 8.02 5.73 -1.86
CA THR A 75 9.39 5.55 -1.38
C THR A 75 9.93 4.24 -1.95
N VAL A 76 10.48 4.34 -3.14
CA VAL A 76 10.92 3.20 -3.94
C VAL A 76 12.28 2.70 -3.46
N PRO A 77 12.45 1.39 -3.20
CA PRO A 77 13.78 0.80 -2.95
C PRO A 77 14.70 0.94 -4.17
N ASP A 78 16.01 1.17 -3.95
CA ASP A 78 16.98 1.43 -5.02
C ASP A 78 16.95 0.36 -6.11
N ALA A 79 16.99 -0.92 -5.72
CA ALA A 79 16.94 -2.04 -6.69
C ALA A 79 15.65 -2.02 -7.55
N THR A 80 14.52 -1.64 -6.94
CA THR A 80 13.24 -1.55 -7.67
C THR A 80 13.21 -0.32 -8.58
N LEU A 81 13.86 0.77 -8.18
CA LEU A 81 14.01 1.96 -9.01
C LEU A 81 14.88 1.67 -10.25
N ASP A 82 15.96 0.93 -10.07
CA ASP A 82 16.82 0.52 -11.17
C ASP A 82 16.09 -0.41 -12.15
N ALA A 83 15.34 -1.39 -11.64
CA ALA A 83 14.48 -2.24 -12.46
C ALA A 83 13.43 -1.43 -13.23
N PHE A 84 12.80 -0.45 -12.59
CA PHE A 84 11.83 0.41 -13.24
C PHE A 84 12.43 1.31 -14.32
N ARG A 85 13.67 1.77 -14.13
CA ARG A 85 14.40 2.54 -15.17
C ARG A 85 14.78 1.68 -16.37
N ASP A 86 15.05 0.40 -16.15
CA ASP A 86 15.44 -0.55 -17.20
C ASP A 86 14.26 -1.01 -18.04
N HIS A 87 13.17 -1.45 -17.39
CA HIS A 87 12.05 -2.08 -18.11
C HIS A 87 10.65 -1.67 -17.62
N GLY A 88 10.53 -0.76 -16.66
CA GLY A 88 9.24 -0.30 -16.16
C GLY A 88 8.48 0.59 -17.14
N VAL A 89 7.16 0.59 -17.05
CA VAL A 89 6.26 1.41 -17.86
C VAL A 89 5.61 2.50 -17.01
N ALA A 90 5.98 3.75 -17.25
CA ALA A 90 5.41 4.91 -16.57
C ALA A 90 4.03 5.24 -17.16
N ALA A 91 2.98 4.73 -16.53
CA ALA A 91 1.60 5.02 -16.90
C ALA A 91 0.74 5.18 -15.64
N SER A 92 -0.25 6.08 -15.66
CA SER A 92 -1.20 6.20 -14.55
C SER A 92 -2.09 4.97 -14.48
N ARG A 93 -1.87 4.09 -13.51
CA ARG A 93 -2.60 2.81 -13.36
C ARG A 93 -3.36 2.70 -12.04
N LEU A 94 -3.10 3.57 -11.07
CA LEU A 94 -3.75 3.52 -9.75
C LEU A 94 -5.27 3.49 -9.85
N THR A 95 -5.84 4.27 -10.75
CA THR A 95 -7.29 4.36 -10.96
C THR A 95 -7.87 3.30 -11.89
N ASN A 96 -7.04 2.47 -12.53
CA ASN A 96 -7.50 1.43 -13.44
C ASN A 96 -8.26 0.34 -12.66
N GLY A 97 -9.57 0.22 -12.92
CA GLY A 97 -10.40 -0.75 -12.23
C GLY A 97 -10.59 -0.50 -10.72
N ILE A 98 -10.32 0.71 -10.24
CA ILE A 98 -10.39 1.07 -8.82
C ILE A 98 -11.78 0.82 -8.22
N GLN A 99 -12.85 0.94 -9.02
CA GLN A 99 -14.21 0.63 -8.62
C GLN A 99 -14.41 -0.84 -8.21
N ASN A 100 -13.52 -1.74 -8.61
CA ASN A 100 -13.57 -3.16 -8.27
C ASN A 100 -12.75 -3.49 -7.01
N ALA A 101 -12.06 -2.52 -6.42
CA ALA A 101 -11.17 -2.77 -5.27
C ALA A 101 -11.91 -3.45 -4.11
N SER A 102 -13.06 -2.91 -3.71
CA SER A 102 -13.89 -3.49 -2.63
C SER A 102 -14.40 -4.89 -2.95
N VAL A 103 -14.73 -5.16 -4.21
CA VAL A 103 -15.19 -6.49 -4.64
C VAL A 103 -14.07 -7.52 -4.53
N ILE A 104 -12.86 -7.16 -4.97
CA ILE A 104 -11.69 -8.05 -4.87
C ILE A 104 -11.33 -8.31 -3.41
N LEU A 105 -11.37 -7.28 -2.56
CA LEU A 105 -11.12 -7.42 -1.12
C LEU A 105 -12.17 -8.32 -0.45
N ALA A 106 -13.45 -8.16 -0.79
CA ALA A 106 -14.51 -9.05 -0.31
C ALA A 106 -14.31 -10.51 -0.76
N GLN A 107 -13.81 -10.73 -1.98
CA GLN A 107 -13.46 -12.09 -2.45
C GLN A 107 -12.28 -12.67 -1.64
N VAL A 108 -11.28 -11.87 -1.28
CA VAL A 108 -10.18 -12.29 -0.39
C VAL A 108 -10.72 -12.71 0.97
N GLU A 109 -11.64 -11.94 1.56
CA GLU A 109 -12.29 -12.27 2.84
C GLU A 109 -13.16 -13.53 2.74
N ALA A 110 -13.90 -13.70 1.66
CA ALA A 110 -14.70 -14.90 1.42
C ALA A 110 -13.86 -16.19 1.33
N ASN A 111 -12.56 -16.07 1.01
CA ASN A 111 -11.59 -17.18 1.05
C ASN A 111 -10.94 -17.37 2.45
N GLY A 112 -11.54 -16.84 3.50
CA GLY A 112 -11.16 -17.07 4.89
C GLY A 112 -10.03 -16.19 5.41
N ILE A 113 -9.70 -15.08 4.73
CA ILE A 113 -8.71 -14.11 5.17
C ILE A 113 -9.43 -12.88 5.75
N ASN A 114 -9.46 -12.77 7.07
CA ASN A 114 -9.95 -11.56 7.74
C ASN A 114 -8.89 -10.45 7.64
N LEU A 115 -9.15 -9.46 6.78
CA LEU A 115 -8.22 -8.36 6.52
C LEU A 115 -8.02 -7.45 7.74
N HIS A 116 -9.05 -7.26 8.56
CA HIS A 116 -8.95 -6.47 9.78
C HIS A 116 -8.05 -7.16 10.82
N GLU A 117 -8.29 -8.43 11.11
CA GLU A 117 -7.45 -9.20 12.04
C GLU A 117 -6.00 -9.31 11.56
N LEU A 118 -5.81 -9.43 10.24
CA LEU A 118 -4.47 -9.42 9.64
C LEU A 118 -3.77 -8.08 9.87
N GLY A 119 -4.48 -6.97 9.71
CA GLY A 119 -3.98 -5.61 9.99
C GLY A 119 -3.57 -5.44 11.45
N GLU A 120 -4.43 -5.82 12.40
CA GLU A 120 -4.15 -5.80 13.84
C GLU A 120 -2.91 -6.64 14.20
N LYS A 121 -2.81 -7.83 13.62
CA LYS A 121 -1.65 -8.69 13.81
C LYS A 121 -0.37 -8.05 13.29
N LEU A 122 -0.38 -7.50 12.08
CA LEU A 122 0.78 -6.85 11.47
C LEU A 122 1.24 -5.64 12.29
N GLN A 123 0.31 -4.84 12.83
CA GLN A 123 0.61 -3.71 13.71
C GLN A 123 1.30 -4.18 14.99
N LYS A 124 0.75 -5.21 15.66
CA LYS A 124 1.31 -5.76 16.88
C LYS A 124 2.70 -6.36 16.65
N ASP A 125 2.86 -7.16 15.59
CA ASP A 125 4.13 -7.80 15.25
C ASP A 125 5.18 -6.73 14.88
N GLY A 126 4.79 -5.69 14.15
CA GLY A 126 5.67 -4.57 13.79
C GLY A 126 6.14 -3.78 15.02
N LEU A 127 5.23 -3.46 15.94
CA LEU A 127 5.59 -2.79 17.19
C LEU A 127 6.59 -3.62 18.00
N GLN A 128 6.36 -4.92 18.14
CA GLN A 128 7.27 -5.82 18.82
C GLN A 128 8.67 -5.84 18.21
N GLN A 129 8.77 -5.89 16.87
CA GLN A 129 10.05 -5.84 16.18
C GLN A 129 10.81 -4.53 16.41
N PHE A 130 10.11 -3.40 16.50
CA PHE A 130 10.73 -2.12 16.85
C PHE A 130 11.27 -2.11 18.27
N VAL A 131 10.53 -2.63 19.25
CA VAL A 131 10.99 -2.77 20.64
C VAL A 131 12.25 -3.63 20.70
N GLU A 132 12.22 -4.81 20.10
CA GLU A 132 13.38 -5.72 20.08
C GLU A 132 14.62 -5.12 19.40
N ALA A 133 14.42 -4.36 18.30
CA ALA A 133 15.52 -3.68 17.64
C ALA A 133 16.11 -2.57 18.49
N PHE A 134 15.27 -1.82 19.19
CA PHE A 134 15.69 -0.77 20.10
C PHE A 134 16.47 -1.32 21.31
N ASP A 135 15.96 -2.40 21.93
CA ASP A 135 16.64 -3.06 23.05
C ASP A 135 18.02 -3.58 22.64
N LYS A 136 18.15 -4.16 21.45
CA LYS A 136 19.46 -4.57 20.89
C LYS A 136 20.41 -3.39 20.74
N LEU A 137 19.94 -2.22 20.31
CA LEU A 137 20.77 -1.01 20.24
C LEU A 137 21.21 -0.55 21.62
N LEU A 138 20.33 -0.56 22.61
CA LEU A 138 20.67 -0.20 23.99
C LEU A 138 21.72 -1.15 24.60
N ASP A 139 21.66 -2.42 24.27
CA ASP A 139 22.64 -3.41 24.76
C ASP A 139 24.05 -3.23 24.15
N LEU A 140 24.15 -2.62 22.96
CA LEU A 140 25.42 -2.28 22.32
C LEU A 140 26.13 -1.10 22.97
N VAL A 141 25.44 -0.25 23.72
CA VAL A 141 26.00 0.98 24.35
C VAL A 141 26.16 0.86 25.86
N LYS A 142 25.84 -0.29 26.44
CA LYS A 142 26.15 -0.67 27.82
C LYS A 142 27.55 -1.24 27.96
#